data_768c8b3cb142ecd57a46004de9de9eff
#
_entry.id   768c8b3cb142ecd57a46004de9de9eff
#
_cell.length_a   1.000
_cell.length_b   1.000
_cell.length_c   1.000
_cell.angle_alpha   90.00
_cell.angle_beta   90.00
_cell.angle_gamma   90.00
#
_symmetry.space_group_name_H-M   'P 1'
#
loop_
_entity.id
_entity.type
_entity.pdbx_description
1 polymer ?
#
loop_
_entity_poly.entity_id
_entity_poly.type
_entity_poly.pdbx_seq_one_letter_code
_entity_poly.pdbx_strand_id
1 'polypeptide(L)'
;MPAVVDIEQAVLLLEVEPPFDKRDIQLARRRLAKQWHPDIAPPGKQLEHERHLKAVNEAADQLSRLAEESRGGKVSRNAVKVAGQAARKRRAEEGARAYEEEQRRRAQDEDRRKHDPFASRVPDHSVVHRYARCLSYPEWGVGTVNGIYFTGEDDDIQQWARVSFQVGVRTVPAGSLQFVDFHKPDPGAERVQRFMTAAKHALAEGDFKLAARRLVYARDAEPRNLSVLRLLPTAYWQAGDFPAAARAVRDWIREEPGRPAPHRTAARIYEDMGALTQALDETVKECAASPADPSAWERLGRLRLRAFDREGAREALERARALGASEQGLLDLALVAHLAGDVGAEVSACEQATRIAPDSPVAWAHYAHALARTDRLSDCLAACERALELADDPEVRDLREQVLAAAPRELDAA
;
A
#
# COMPACT_ATOMS: atom_id res chain seq x y z
N MET A 1 23.15 3.21 6.93
CA MET A 1 24.08 4.32 7.13
C MET A 1 23.30 5.62 7.02
N PRO A 2 23.47 6.61 7.91
CA PRO A 2 22.84 7.90 7.74
C PRO A 2 23.38 8.55 6.46
N ALA A 3 22.51 9.10 5.66
CA ALA A 3 22.90 9.82 4.45
C ALA A 3 23.69 11.04 4.87
N VAL A 4 24.98 11.09 4.53
CA VAL A 4 25.83 12.26 4.75
C VAL A 4 25.19 13.41 3.97
N VAL A 5 24.69 14.40 4.67
CA VAL A 5 24.02 15.57 4.09
C VAL A 5 25.05 16.33 3.24
N ASP A 6 24.72 16.67 1.99
CA ASP A 6 25.58 17.51 1.14
C ASP A 6 25.64 18.93 1.74
N ILE A 7 26.78 19.63 1.59
CA ILE A 7 26.96 20.98 2.14
C ILE A 7 25.89 21.95 1.65
N GLU A 8 25.48 21.86 0.38
CA GLU A 8 24.37 22.65 -0.16
C GLU A 8 23.03 22.29 0.50
N GLN A 9 22.79 21.00 0.77
CA GLN A 9 21.63 20.54 1.51
C GLN A 9 21.68 20.95 3.00
N ALA A 10 22.87 20.97 3.60
CA ALA A 10 23.04 21.45 4.97
C ALA A 10 22.68 22.93 5.13
N VAL A 11 23.03 23.78 4.14
CA VAL A 11 22.65 25.19 4.10
C VAL A 11 21.12 25.34 4.02
N LEU A 12 20.47 24.57 3.14
CA LEU A 12 19.02 24.57 3.01
C LEU A 12 18.31 24.05 4.26
N LEU A 13 18.83 22.96 4.85
CA LEU A 13 18.23 22.34 6.04
C LEU A 13 18.29 23.25 7.27
N LEU A 14 19.39 24.02 7.42
CA LEU A 14 19.54 24.98 8.52
C LEU A 14 18.90 26.34 8.23
N GLU A 15 18.42 26.54 7.00
CA GLU A 15 17.82 27.83 6.56
C GLU A 15 18.75 29.03 6.83
N VAL A 16 20.05 28.85 6.55
CA VAL A 16 21.03 29.91 6.67
C VAL A 16 21.42 30.46 5.29
N GLU A 17 21.44 31.78 5.14
CA GLU A 17 21.81 32.42 3.87
C GLU A 17 23.27 32.90 3.92
N PRO A 18 24.08 32.53 2.91
CA PRO A 18 25.45 33.07 2.84
C PRO A 18 25.48 34.59 2.52
N PRO A 19 26.35 35.38 3.15
CA PRO A 19 27.41 34.96 4.05
C PRO A 19 26.95 34.74 5.49
N PHE A 20 27.26 33.57 6.07
CA PHE A 20 26.96 33.24 7.47
C PHE A 20 28.26 32.89 8.24
N ASP A 21 28.17 33.00 9.57
CA ASP A 21 29.25 32.63 10.46
C ASP A 21 28.85 31.51 11.43
N LYS A 22 29.78 31.10 12.31
CA LYS A 22 29.55 30.05 13.30
C LYS A 22 28.38 30.38 14.26
N ARG A 23 28.15 31.66 14.52
CA ARG A 23 27.10 32.17 15.41
C ARG A 23 25.72 31.96 14.74
N ASP A 24 25.63 32.26 13.46
CA ASP A 24 24.42 32.10 12.67
C ASP A 24 24.00 30.60 12.61
N ILE A 25 24.98 29.73 12.39
CA ILE A 25 24.77 28.25 12.40
C ILE A 25 24.27 27.79 13.76
N GLN A 26 24.84 28.26 14.86
CA GLN A 26 24.44 27.90 16.21
C GLN A 26 23.02 28.40 16.55
N LEU A 27 22.65 29.59 16.09
CA LEU A 27 21.30 30.14 16.26
C LEU A 27 20.27 29.32 15.49
N ALA A 28 20.56 29.00 14.23
CA ALA A 28 19.72 28.15 13.40
C ALA A 28 19.53 26.73 14.00
N ARG A 29 20.64 26.12 14.45
CA ARG A 29 20.62 24.82 15.16
C ARG A 29 19.72 24.86 16.39
N ARG A 30 19.82 25.89 17.24
CA ARG A 30 19.00 26.03 18.47
C ARG A 30 17.52 26.22 18.13
N ARG A 31 17.20 27.01 17.08
CA ARG A 31 15.85 27.24 16.60
C ARG A 31 15.21 25.93 16.15
N LEU A 32 15.86 25.20 15.25
CA LEU A 32 15.38 23.95 14.67
C LEU A 32 15.37 22.81 15.70
N ALA A 33 16.32 22.76 16.63
CA ALA A 33 16.32 21.79 17.71
C ALA A 33 15.10 21.95 18.64
N LYS A 34 14.65 23.17 18.89
CA LYS A 34 13.40 23.41 19.64
C LYS A 34 12.16 22.99 18.85
N GLN A 35 12.16 23.18 17.52
CA GLN A 35 11.03 22.83 16.65
C GLN A 35 10.89 21.32 16.45
N TRP A 36 12.02 20.60 16.38
CA TRP A 36 12.08 19.16 16.08
C TRP A 36 12.47 18.31 17.29
N HIS A 37 12.25 18.81 18.51
CA HIS A 37 12.55 18.02 19.70
C HIS A 37 11.57 16.84 19.82
N PRO A 38 12.04 15.60 20.11
CA PRO A 38 11.17 14.44 20.22
C PRO A 38 10.04 14.60 21.27
N ASP A 39 10.31 15.34 22.34
CA ASP A 39 9.34 15.55 23.45
C ASP A 39 8.13 16.39 23.06
N ILE A 40 8.24 17.24 22.01
CA ILE A 40 7.13 18.06 21.50
C ILE A 40 6.47 17.45 20.27
N ALA A 41 6.91 16.27 19.85
CA ALA A 41 6.37 15.60 18.68
C ALA A 41 4.91 15.17 18.92
N PRO A 42 4.02 15.33 17.94
CA PRO A 42 2.69 14.74 17.98
C PRO A 42 2.76 13.22 18.18
N PRO A 43 1.73 12.60 18.79
CA PRO A 43 1.67 11.16 18.98
C PRO A 43 1.94 10.40 17.67
N GLY A 44 2.91 9.49 17.69
CA GLY A 44 3.32 8.68 16.51
C GLY A 44 4.36 9.34 15.58
N LYS A 45 4.79 10.60 15.79
CA LYS A 45 5.79 11.29 14.98
C LYS A 45 7.15 11.46 15.66
N GLN A 46 7.36 10.88 16.83
CA GLN A 46 8.59 10.99 17.61
C GLN A 46 9.84 10.56 16.81
N LEU A 47 9.75 9.44 16.09
CA LEU A 47 10.85 8.93 15.25
C LEU A 47 11.17 9.85 14.06
N GLU A 48 10.19 10.56 13.52
CA GLU A 48 10.36 11.55 12.45
C GLU A 48 11.12 12.77 13.01
N HIS A 49 10.70 13.30 14.15
CA HIS A 49 11.35 14.40 14.85
C HIS A 49 12.79 14.06 15.23
N GLU A 50 13.03 12.86 15.72
CA GLU A 50 14.39 12.38 16.08
C GLU A 50 15.31 12.33 14.84
N ARG A 51 14.81 11.84 13.71
CA ARG A 51 15.54 11.83 12.44
C ARG A 51 15.85 13.23 11.93
N HIS A 52 14.88 14.14 12.01
CA HIS A 52 15.09 15.55 11.63
C HIS A 52 16.10 16.23 12.53
N LEU A 53 16.00 16.05 13.84
CA LEU A 53 16.94 16.61 14.81
C LEU A 53 18.37 16.11 14.58
N LYS A 54 18.51 14.81 14.27
CA LYS A 54 19.82 14.23 13.91
C LYS A 54 20.40 14.86 12.65
N ALA A 55 19.59 15.01 11.60
CA ALA A 55 20.00 15.64 10.35
C ALA A 55 20.40 17.12 10.56
N VAL A 56 19.65 17.87 11.37
CA VAL A 56 19.98 19.26 11.74
C VAL A 56 21.32 19.35 12.47
N ASN A 57 21.58 18.42 13.41
CA ASN A 57 22.86 18.40 14.14
C ASN A 57 24.05 18.08 13.21
N GLU A 58 23.91 17.07 12.33
CA GLU A 58 24.93 16.71 11.35
C GLU A 58 25.22 17.85 10.37
N ALA A 59 24.19 18.55 9.89
CA ALA A 59 24.30 19.71 9.03
C ALA A 59 25.04 20.88 9.73
N ALA A 60 24.68 21.16 10.99
CA ALA A 60 25.31 22.21 11.78
C ALA A 60 26.79 21.93 12.04
N ASP A 61 27.17 20.68 12.31
CA ASP A 61 28.55 20.28 12.51
C ASP A 61 29.39 20.42 11.22
N GLN A 62 28.81 20.06 10.07
CA GLN A 62 29.47 20.22 8.75
C GLN A 62 29.69 21.70 8.39
N LEU A 63 28.65 22.53 8.54
CA LEU A 63 28.80 23.96 8.24
C LEU A 63 29.68 24.67 9.23
N SER A 64 29.75 24.24 10.50
CA SER A 64 30.67 24.81 11.50
C SER A 64 32.13 24.55 11.14
N ARG A 65 32.45 23.34 10.65
CA ARG A 65 33.82 23.03 10.13
C ARG A 65 34.16 23.91 8.94
N LEU A 66 33.24 24.08 7.99
CA LEU A 66 33.43 24.94 6.83
C LEU A 66 33.67 26.41 7.25
N ALA A 67 33.00 26.88 8.29
CA ALA A 67 33.17 28.22 8.84
C ALA A 67 34.55 28.38 9.53
N GLU A 68 35.05 27.34 10.20
CA GLU A 68 36.40 27.32 10.79
C GLU A 68 37.51 27.33 9.73
N GLU A 69 37.29 26.64 8.60
CA GLU A 69 38.22 26.60 7.48
C GLU A 69 38.21 27.88 6.62
N SER A 70 37.15 28.70 6.75
CA SER A 70 36.98 29.91 5.95
C SER A 70 37.77 31.09 6.52
N ARG A 71 38.53 31.80 5.66
CA ARG A 71 39.28 33.01 6.05
C ARG A 71 38.35 34.08 6.61
N GLY A 72 38.56 34.45 7.88
CA GLY A 72 37.73 35.43 8.58
C GLY A 72 36.45 34.88 9.19
N GLY A 73 36.29 33.54 9.27
CA GLY A 73 35.16 32.87 9.98
C GLY A 73 33.79 33.01 9.30
N LYS A 74 33.70 33.62 8.12
CA LYS A 74 32.48 33.79 7.34
C LYS A 74 32.50 32.94 6.08
N VAL A 75 31.41 32.17 5.90
CA VAL A 75 31.24 31.29 4.74
C VAL A 75 30.49 32.03 3.64
N SER A 76 31.14 32.32 2.54
CA SER A 76 30.55 32.95 1.37
C SER A 76 29.77 31.93 0.52
N ARG A 77 28.85 32.41 -0.35
CA ARG A 77 28.14 31.54 -1.32
C ARG A 77 29.10 30.75 -2.22
N ASN A 78 30.24 31.36 -2.59
CA ASN A 78 31.27 30.68 -3.40
C ASN A 78 31.97 29.57 -2.59
N ALA A 79 32.26 29.78 -1.31
CA ALA A 79 32.83 28.76 -0.44
C ALA A 79 31.92 27.54 -0.29
N VAL A 80 30.62 27.74 -0.15
CA VAL A 80 29.60 26.63 -0.12
C VAL A 80 29.66 25.84 -1.43
N LYS A 81 29.66 26.49 -2.58
CA LYS A 81 29.71 25.85 -3.89
C LYS A 81 31.00 25.05 -4.10
N VAL A 82 32.17 25.63 -3.75
CA VAL A 82 33.48 24.97 -3.88
C VAL A 82 33.56 23.75 -2.94
N ALA A 83 33.11 23.89 -1.70
CA ALA A 83 33.10 22.80 -0.74
C ALA A 83 32.13 21.67 -1.15
N GLY A 84 30.96 22.00 -1.70
CA GLY A 84 30.01 21.03 -2.26
C GLY A 84 30.61 20.25 -3.44
N GLN A 85 31.27 20.94 -4.37
CA GLN A 85 31.98 20.28 -5.49
C GLN A 85 33.13 19.37 -5.01
N ALA A 86 33.92 19.82 -4.03
CA ALA A 86 35.00 19.02 -3.44
C ALA A 86 34.44 17.75 -2.73
N ALA A 87 33.35 17.88 -2.01
CA ALA A 87 32.68 16.75 -1.36
C ALA A 87 32.17 15.73 -2.38
N ARG A 88 31.52 16.18 -3.47
CA ARG A 88 31.07 15.31 -4.57
C ARG A 88 32.22 14.58 -5.25
N LYS A 89 33.37 15.30 -5.49
CA LYS A 89 34.57 14.70 -6.07
C LYS A 89 35.18 13.62 -5.17
N ARG A 90 35.29 13.88 -3.86
CA ARG A 90 35.80 12.88 -2.89
C ARG A 90 34.91 11.63 -2.86
N ARG A 91 33.58 11.77 -2.86
CA ARG A 91 32.64 10.63 -2.92
C ARG A 91 32.79 9.82 -4.20
N ALA A 92 32.98 10.47 -5.34
CA ALA A 92 33.23 9.79 -6.61
C ALA A 92 34.55 9.01 -6.59
N GLU A 93 35.63 9.60 -6.02
CA GLU A 93 36.92 8.94 -5.87
C GLU A 93 36.88 7.78 -4.87
N GLU A 94 36.16 7.91 -3.74
CA GLU A 94 35.94 6.84 -2.77
C GLU A 94 35.09 5.70 -3.38
N GLY A 95 34.04 6.02 -4.12
CA GLY A 95 33.25 5.06 -4.85
C GLY A 95 34.06 4.29 -5.91
N ALA A 96 34.92 5.00 -6.65
CA ALA A 96 35.81 4.39 -7.64
C ALA A 96 36.84 3.45 -6.96
N ARG A 97 37.42 3.85 -5.84
CA ARG A 97 38.36 3.01 -5.07
C ARG A 97 37.68 1.76 -4.51
N ALA A 98 36.49 1.91 -3.95
CA ALA A 98 35.72 0.79 -3.45
C ALA A 98 35.33 -0.21 -4.57
N TYR A 99 35.01 0.31 -5.77
CA TYR A 99 34.74 -0.52 -6.95
C TYR A 99 36.02 -1.25 -7.43
N GLU A 100 37.15 -0.57 -7.49
CA GLU A 100 38.41 -1.19 -7.86
C GLU A 100 38.88 -2.25 -6.85
N GLU A 101 38.67 -2.01 -5.55
CA GLU A 101 38.98 -2.96 -4.50
C GLU A 101 38.08 -4.20 -4.59
N GLU A 102 36.78 -4.02 -4.87
CA GLU A 102 35.87 -5.13 -5.11
C GLU A 102 36.25 -5.93 -6.36
N GLN A 103 36.65 -5.26 -7.44
CA GLN A 103 37.14 -5.94 -8.64
C GLN A 103 38.43 -6.73 -8.39
N ARG A 104 39.37 -6.18 -7.64
CA ARG A 104 40.59 -6.88 -7.21
C ARG A 104 40.26 -8.10 -6.36
N ARG A 105 39.32 -7.99 -5.44
CA ARG A 105 38.88 -9.10 -4.60
C ARG A 105 38.24 -10.20 -5.44
N ARG A 106 37.38 -9.84 -6.41
CA ARG A 106 36.78 -10.81 -7.34
C ARG A 106 37.84 -11.50 -8.20
N ALA A 107 38.80 -10.75 -8.70
CA ALA A 107 39.90 -11.33 -9.48
C ALA A 107 40.78 -12.26 -8.63
N GLN A 108 41.06 -11.91 -7.36
CA GLN A 108 41.81 -12.77 -6.44
C GLN A 108 41.01 -14.05 -6.08
N ASP A 109 39.69 -13.94 -5.89
CA ASP A 109 38.84 -15.11 -5.65
C ASP A 109 38.74 -16.01 -6.91
N GLU A 110 38.74 -15.40 -8.09
CA GLU A 110 38.78 -16.14 -9.36
C GLU A 110 40.13 -16.84 -9.60
N ASP A 111 41.22 -16.15 -9.26
CA ASP A 111 42.56 -16.72 -9.35
C ASP A 111 42.81 -17.82 -8.31
N ARG A 112 42.28 -17.65 -7.07
CA ARG A 112 42.23 -18.72 -6.07
C ARG A 112 41.48 -19.95 -6.56
N ARG A 113 40.35 -19.76 -7.26
CA ARG A 113 39.57 -20.86 -7.86
C ARG A 113 40.34 -21.55 -8.97
N LYS A 114 41.16 -20.82 -9.75
CA LYS A 114 42.00 -21.40 -10.84
C LYS A 114 43.20 -22.21 -10.30
N HIS A 115 43.68 -21.85 -9.09
CA HIS A 115 44.84 -22.51 -8.46
C HIS A 115 44.43 -23.49 -7.34
N ASP A 116 43.14 -23.79 -7.17
CA ASP A 116 42.65 -24.82 -6.27
C ASP A 116 42.98 -26.19 -6.93
N PRO A 117 43.89 -26.98 -6.34
CA PRO A 117 44.26 -28.28 -6.90
C PRO A 117 43.08 -29.25 -6.95
N PHE A 118 41.97 -28.94 -6.22
CA PHE A 118 40.73 -29.69 -6.29
C PHE A 118 39.77 -29.21 -7.38
N ALA A 119 39.90 -27.99 -7.89
CA ALA A 119 39.06 -27.46 -8.98
C ALA A 119 39.35 -28.09 -10.33
N SER A 120 40.56 -28.64 -10.56
CA SER A 120 40.98 -29.23 -11.83
C SER A 120 40.52 -30.68 -12.04
N ARG A 121 39.87 -31.33 -11.05
CA ARG A 121 39.40 -32.72 -11.11
C ARG A 121 37.86 -32.86 -11.03
N VAL A 122 37.09 -31.84 -11.40
CA VAL A 122 35.63 -31.94 -11.45
C VAL A 122 35.21 -32.43 -12.83
N PRO A 123 34.91 -33.72 -13.02
CA PRO A 123 34.29 -34.18 -14.23
C PRO A 123 32.78 -33.92 -14.14
N ASP A 124 32.26 -33.38 -15.19
CA ASP A 124 30.83 -33.22 -15.46
C ASP A 124 30.07 -32.20 -14.59
N HIS A 125 30.26 -30.92 -14.96
CA HIS A 125 29.44 -29.79 -14.47
C HIS A 125 27.92 -29.97 -14.74
N SER A 126 27.53 -30.99 -15.55
CA SER A 126 26.12 -31.26 -15.85
C SER A 126 25.32 -31.75 -14.64
N VAL A 127 26.02 -32.23 -13.59
CA VAL A 127 25.38 -32.81 -12.38
C VAL A 127 25.29 -31.79 -11.21
N VAL A 128 26.13 -30.75 -11.24
CA VAL A 128 26.09 -29.70 -10.22
C VAL A 128 24.82 -28.87 -10.41
N HIS A 129 24.15 -28.57 -9.33
CA HIS A 129 22.80 -27.93 -9.26
C HIS A 129 21.62 -28.83 -9.67
N ARG A 130 21.83 -30.14 -9.93
CA ARG A 130 20.72 -31.08 -10.05
C ARG A 130 20.16 -31.47 -8.68
N TYR A 131 18.90 -31.86 -8.66
CA TYR A 131 18.27 -32.39 -7.47
C TYR A 131 18.48 -33.87 -7.35
N ALA A 132 18.75 -34.34 -6.13
CA ALA A 132 18.95 -35.75 -5.86
C ALA A 132 18.39 -36.18 -4.50
N ARG A 133 17.94 -37.41 -4.36
CA ARG A 133 17.63 -38.09 -3.12
C ARG A 133 18.78 -39.01 -2.74
N CYS A 134 19.11 -39.07 -1.46
CA CYS A 134 20.02 -40.06 -0.95
C CYS A 134 19.27 -41.37 -0.70
N LEU A 135 19.66 -42.44 -1.42
CA LEU A 135 19.01 -43.76 -1.28
C LEU A 135 19.28 -44.40 0.09
N SER A 136 20.43 -44.07 0.70
CA SER A 136 20.80 -44.58 2.04
C SER A 136 20.09 -43.86 3.17
N TYR A 137 19.57 -42.62 2.93
CA TYR A 137 18.90 -41.78 3.89
C TYR A 137 17.70 -41.05 3.24
N PRO A 138 16.65 -41.80 2.91
CA PRO A 138 15.50 -41.25 2.21
C PRO A 138 14.73 -40.16 3.03
N GLU A 139 14.85 -40.18 4.34
CA GLU A 139 14.27 -39.19 5.26
C GLU A 139 14.87 -37.78 5.13
N TRP A 140 16.04 -37.63 4.49
CA TRP A 140 16.63 -36.31 4.24
C TRP A 140 15.90 -35.54 3.12
N GLY A 141 15.04 -36.24 2.38
CA GLY A 141 14.25 -35.65 1.30
C GLY A 141 15.10 -35.41 0.03
N VAL A 142 14.70 -34.39 -0.72
CA VAL A 142 15.40 -33.98 -1.94
C VAL A 142 16.38 -32.86 -1.61
N GLY A 143 17.63 -33.02 -2.02
CA GLY A 143 18.68 -32.02 -1.87
C GLY A 143 19.24 -31.53 -3.21
N THR A 144 19.97 -30.43 -3.18
CA THR A 144 20.68 -29.88 -4.34
C THR A 144 22.13 -30.30 -4.30
N VAL A 145 22.62 -30.89 -5.38
CA VAL A 145 24.03 -31.30 -5.54
C VAL A 145 24.89 -30.04 -5.75
N ASN A 146 25.81 -29.77 -4.83
CA ASN A 146 26.67 -28.60 -4.86
C ASN A 146 28.06 -28.88 -5.45
N GLY A 147 28.44 -30.11 -5.49
CA GLY A 147 29.75 -30.54 -6.05
C GLY A 147 29.93 -32.02 -5.98
N ILE A 148 30.79 -32.55 -6.85
CA ILE A 148 31.24 -33.91 -6.88
C ILE A 148 32.75 -33.93 -6.66
N TYR A 149 33.22 -34.82 -5.83
CA TYR A 149 34.61 -34.95 -5.43
C TYR A 149 35.07 -36.40 -5.65
N PHE A 150 36.36 -36.56 -5.89
CA PHE A 150 37.00 -37.87 -6.01
C PHE A 150 38.00 -38.05 -4.88
N THR A 151 37.97 -39.20 -4.24
CA THR A 151 38.94 -39.59 -3.21
C THR A 151 39.51 -40.97 -3.57
N GLY A 152 40.79 -41.21 -3.34
CA GLY A 152 41.51 -42.45 -3.65
C GLY A 152 42.67 -42.24 -4.60
N GLU A 153 43.61 -43.16 -4.61
CA GLU A 153 44.77 -43.19 -5.51
C GLU A 153 44.61 -44.38 -6.49
N ASP A 154 44.95 -44.12 -7.74
CA ASP A 154 45.01 -45.05 -8.88
C ASP A 154 43.73 -45.93 -9.15
N ASP A 155 43.63 -47.13 -8.65
CA ASP A 155 42.55 -48.07 -9.00
C ASP A 155 41.34 -48.06 -8.03
N ASP A 156 41.38 -47.28 -6.93
CA ASP A 156 40.30 -47.20 -5.93
C ASP A 156 39.74 -45.78 -5.79
N ILE A 157 39.33 -45.22 -6.93
CA ILE A 157 38.74 -43.86 -6.98
C ILE A 157 37.28 -43.94 -6.54
N GLN A 158 36.98 -43.35 -5.36
CA GLN A 158 35.61 -43.19 -4.87
C GLN A 158 35.07 -41.82 -5.22
N GLN A 159 33.85 -41.81 -5.79
CA GLN A 159 33.15 -40.57 -6.14
C GLN A 159 32.18 -40.17 -5.03
N TRP A 160 32.36 -38.96 -4.52
CA TRP A 160 31.54 -38.39 -3.46
C TRP A 160 30.81 -37.14 -3.96
N ALA A 161 29.57 -36.95 -3.50
CA ALA A 161 28.78 -35.77 -3.80
C ALA A 161 28.49 -34.97 -2.53
N ARG A 162 28.65 -33.66 -2.60
CA ARG A 162 28.21 -32.74 -1.57
C ARG A 162 26.82 -32.24 -1.91
N VAL A 163 25.85 -32.51 -1.04
CA VAL A 163 24.43 -32.24 -1.30
C VAL A 163 23.85 -31.40 -0.14
N SER A 164 23.14 -30.34 -0.47
CA SER A 164 22.37 -29.54 0.49
C SER A 164 20.96 -30.10 0.61
N PHE A 165 20.68 -30.80 1.70
CA PHE A 165 19.35 -31.25 2.09
C PHE A 165 18.70 -30.26 3.09
N GLN A 166 17.42 -30.42 3.39
CA GLN A 166 16.75 -29.64 4.44
C GLN A 166 17.38 -29.82 5.82
N VAL A 167 17.94 -31.01 6.08
CA VAL A 167 18.67 -31.36 7.31
C VAL A 167 20.12 -30.83 7.35
N GLY A 168 20.53 -30.04 6.35
CA GLY A 168 21.86 -29.46 6.22
C GLY A 168 22.68 -30.07 5.08
N VAL A 169 23.93 -29.59 4.93
CA VAL A 169 24.86 -30.07 3.89
C VAL A 169 25.46 -31.41 4.33
N ARG A 170 25.43 -32.40 3.44
CA ARG A 170 25.99 -33.75 3.65
C ARG A 170 26.89 -34.14 2.47
N THR A 171 27.92 -34.90 2.77
CA THR A 171 28.77 -35.55 1.74
C THR A 171 28.44 -37.04 1.72
N VAL A 172 28.01 -37.53 0.59
CA VAL A 172 27.54 -38.92 0.40
C VAL A 172 28.22 -39.52 -0.83
N PRO A 173 28.36 -40.85 -0.91
CA PRO A 173 28.84 -41.50 -2.11
C PRO A 173 27.94 -41.13 -3.31
N ALA A 174 28.53 -40.78 -4.43
CA ALA A 174 27.74 -40.35 -5.59
C ALA A 174 26.82 -41.44 -6.13
N GLY A 175 27.22 -42.70 -6.00
CA GLY A 175 26.41 -43.88 -6.37
C GLY A 175 25.18 -44.08 -5.44
N SER A 176 25.13 -43.44 -4.28
CA SER A 176 23.95 -43.45 -3.39
C SER A 176 22.91 -42.39 -3.73
N LEU A 177 23.12 -41.60 -4.79
CA LEU A 177 22.19 -40.55 -5.21
C LEU A 177 21.31 -41.03 -6.36
N GLN A 178 20.02 -40.84 -6.18
CA GLN A 178 19.03 -40.89 -7.24
C GLN A 178 18.72 -39.47 -7.71
N PHE A 179 19.10 -39.13 -8.93
CA PHE A 179 18.75 -37.83 -9.52
C PHE A 179 17.26 -37.78 -9.79
N VAL A 180 16.66 -36.66 -9.42
CA VAL A 180 15.22 -36.38 -9.56
C VAL A 180 15.10 -35.20 -10.51
N ASP A 181 14.32 -35.37 -11.58
CA ASP A 181 13.92 -34.21 -12.41
C ASP A 181 12.93 -33.35 -11.63
N PHE A 182 13.49 -32.56 -10.75
CA PHE A 182 12.72 -31.51 -10.12
C PHE A 182 12.69 -30.32 -11.09
N HIS A 183 11.52 -29.99 -11.58
CA HIS A 183 11.34 -28.70 -12.23
C HIS A 183 11.71 -27.65 -11.16
N LYS A 184 12.91 -27.06 -11.29
CA LYS A 184 13.32 -25.96 -10.44
C LYS A 184 12.27 -24.87 -10.67
N PRO A 185 11.45 -24.49 -9.68
CA PRO A 185 10.58 -23.34 -9.86
C PRO A 185 11.48 -22.18 -10.28
N ASP A 186 11.02 -21.41 -11.25
CA ASP A 186 11.71 -20.21 -11.71
C ASP A 186 12.16 -19.42 -10.48
N PRO A 187 13.47 -19.06 -10.35
CA PRO A 187 13.96 -18.29 -9.21
C PRO A 187 13.17 -17.00 -8.97
N GLY A 188 12.55 -16.45 -10.02
CA GLY A 188 11.57 -15.37 -9.96
C GLY A 188 10.30 -15.79 -9.22
N ALA A 189 9.70 -16.93 -9.61
CA ALA A 189 8.47 -17.43 -9.01
C ALA A 189 8.64 -17.81 -7.53
N GLU A 190 9.74 -18.45 -7.13
CA GLU A 190 10.04 -18.70 -5.71
C GLU A 190 10.19 -17.41 -4.92
N ARG A 191 10.86 -16.42 -5.50
CA ARG A 191 11.04 -15.10 -4.88
C ARG A 191 9.70 -14.40 -4.69
N VAL A 192 8.86 -14.38 -5.72
CA VAL A 192 7.50 -13.84 -5.66
C VAL A 192 6.70 -14.54 -4.56
N GLN A 193 6.68 -15.89 -4.55
CA GLN A 193 5.93 -16.66 -3.57
C GLN A 193 6.36 -16.34 -2.13
N ARG A 194 7.68 -16.23 -1.88
CA ARG A 194 8.22 -15.88 -0.56
C ARG A 194 7.79 -14.47 -0.13
N PHE A 195 7.88 -13.48 -1.03
CA PHE A 195 7.48 -12.13 -0.72
C PHE A 195 5.96 -11.98 -0.58
N MET A 196 5.18 -12.70 -1.38
CA MET A 196 3.73 -12.75 -1.27
C MET A 196 3.26 -13.35 0.06
N THR A 197 3.89 -14.44 0.51
CA THR A 197 3.59 -15.04 1.82
C THR A 197 3.90 -14.07 2.95
N ALA A 198 5.08 -13.42 2.91
CA ALA A 198 5.45 -12.42 3.89
C ALA A 198 4.54 -11.17 3.87
N ALA A 199 4.07 -10.78 2.69
CA ALA A 199 3.13 -9.67 2.55
C ALA A 199 1.74 -10.01 3.11
N LYS A 200 1.22 -11.22 2.83
CA LYS A 200 -0.07 -11.68 3.38
C LYS A 200 -0.04 -11.76 4.91
N HIS A 201 1.07 -12.18 5.49
CA HIS A 201 1.26 -12.18 6.95
C HIS A 201 1.22 -10.76 7.50
N ALA A 202 1.98 -9.83 6.91
CA ALA A 202 1.98 -8.43 7.31
C ALA A 202 0.59 -7.76 7.16
N LEU A 203 -0.18 -8.12 6.11
CA LEU A 203 -1.58 -7.66 5.94
C LEU A 203 -2.48 -8.18 7.07
N ALA A 204 -2.30 -9.44 7.49
CA ALA A 204 -3.07 -10.03 8.58
C ALA A 204 -2.75 -9.40 9.95
N GLU A 205 -1.51 -8.92 10.13
CA GLU A 205 -1.06 -8.21 11.32
C GLU A 205 -1.39 -6.70 11.30
N GLY A 206 -1.94 -6.20 10.18
CA GLY A 206 -2.24 -4.77 10.01
C GLY A 206 -1.01 -3.91 9.70
N ASP A 207 0.17 -4.49 9.48
CA ASP A 207 1.35 -3.73 9.03
C ASP A 207 1.35 -3.53 7.52
N PHE A 208 0.47 -2.62 7.09
CA PHE A 208 0.27 -2.30 5.67
C PHE A 208 1.52 -1.72 4.99
N LYS A 209 2.36 -1.01 5.75
CA LYS A 209 3.62 -0.46 5.23
C LYS A 209 4.63 -1.56 4.92
N LEU A 210 4.75 -2.55 5.80
CA LEU A 210 5.61 -3.72 5.57
C LEU A 210 5.06 -4.56 4.41
N ALA A 211 3.74 -4.77 4.38
CA ALA A 211 3.07 -5.50 3.30
C ALA A 211 3.35 -4.85 1.94
N ALA A 212 3.18 -3.52 1.81
CA ALA A 212 3.47 -2.79 0.59
C ALA A 212 4.94 -2.96 0.14
N ARG A 213 5.91 -2.86 1.07
CA ARG A 213 7.33 -3.09 0.75
C ARG A 213 7.58 -4.51 0.23
N ARG A 214 6.98 -5.54 0.85
CA ARG A 214 7.13 -6.93 0.41
C ARG A 214 6.51 -7.14 -0.97
N LEU A 215 5.35 -6.54 -1.24
CA LEU A 215 4.70 -6.58 -2.55
C LEU A 215 5.51 -5.86 -3.65
N VAL A 216 6.21 -4.76 -3.31
CA VAL A 216 7.13 -4.11 -4.24
C VAL A 216 8.25 -5.06 -4.65
N TYR A 217 8.89 -5.77 -3.71
CA TYR A 217 9.91 -6.77 -4.05
C TYR A 217 9.35 -7.94 -4.89
N ALA A 218 8.10 -8.33 -4.64
CA ALA A 218 7.43 -9.34 -5.47
C ALA A 218 7.17 -8.81 -6.89
N ARG A 219 6.70 -7.56 -7.03
CA ARG A 219 6.48 -6.90 -8.32
C ARG A 219 7.79 -6.74 -9.10
N ASP A 220 8.89 -6.36 -8.43
CA ASP A 220 10.18 -6.17 -9.08
C ASP A 220 10.76 -7.53 -9.59
N ALA A 221 10.36 -8.65 -8.98
CA ALA A 221 10.69 -9.99 -9.47
C ALA A 221 9.82 -10.42 -10.66
N GLU A 222 8.51 -10.11 -10.62
CA GLU A 222 7.55 -10.38 -11.70
C GLU A 222 6.59 -9.20 -11.88
N PRO A 223 6.90 -8.23 -12.75
CA PRO A 223 6.13 -6.98 -12.88
C PRO A 223 4.66 -7.17 -13.32
N ARG A 224 4.34 -8.27 -14.01
CA ARG A 224 2.98 -8.57 -14.49
C ARG A 224 2.24 -9.62 -13.66
N ASN A 225 2.75 -9.97 -12.48
CA ASN A 225 2.07 -10.92 -11.62
C ASN A 225 0.77 -10.34 -11.08
N LEU A 226 -0.36 -10.82 -11.58
CA LEU A 226 -1.69 -10.31 -11.24
C LEU A 226 -1.99 -10.41 -9.74
N SER A 227 -1.50 -11.43 -9.06
CA SER A 227 -1.71 -11.56 -7.60
C SER A 227 -1.04 -10.43 -6.83
N VAL A 228 0.13 -9.99 -7.27
CA VAL A 228 0.85 -8.85 -6.71
C VAL A 228 0.13 -7.54 -7.05
N LEU A 229 -0.22 -7.36 -8.34
CA LEU A 229 -0.88 -6.15 -8.83
C LEU A 229 -2.24 -5.90 -8.17
N ARG A 230 -2.97 -6.96 -7.80
CA ARG A 230 -4.25 -6.86 -7.07
C ARG A 230 -4.09 -6.44 -5.61
N LEU A 231 -3.02 -6.88 -4.95
CA LEU A 231 -2.82 -6.61 -3.51
C LEU A 231 -2.06 -5.31 -3.24
N LEU A 232 -1.15 -4.92 -4.14
CA LEU A 232 -0.28 -3.76 -3.94
C LEU A 232 -1.03 -2.43 -3.78
N PRO A 233 -2.06 -2.10 -4.62
CA PRO A 233 -2.84 -0.89 -4.45
C PRO A 233 -3.53 -0.82 -3.09
N THR A 234 -4.13 -1.93 -2.66
CA THR A 234 -4.83 -2.03 -1.37
C THR A 234 -3.87 -1.87 -0.20
N ALA A 235 -2.67 -2.46 -0.27
CA ALA A 235 -1.66 -2.31 0.77
C ALA A 235 -1.18 -0.86 0.91
N TYR A 236 -0.94 -0.15 -0.19
CA TYR A 236 -0.61 1.28 -0.15
C TYR A 236 -1.76 2.13 0.36
N TRP A 237 -2.98 1.84 -0.08
CA TRP A 237 -4.18 2.53 0.35
C TRP A 237 -4.40 2.42 1.86
N GLN A 238 -4.34 1.21 2.41
CA GLN A 238 -4.44 0.97 3.86
C GLN A 238 -3.27 1.56 4.64
N ALA A 239 -2.10 1.69 4.02
CA ALA A 239 -0.94 2.37 4.61
C ALA A 239 -1.07 3.91 4.61
N GLY A 240 -2.10 4.48 3.96
CA GLY A 240 -2.29 5.91 3.78
C GLY A 240 -1.43 6.55 2.68
N ASP A 241 -0.72 5.74 1.88
CA ASP A 241 0.06 6.24 0.74
C ASP A 241 -0.79 6.24 -0.54
N PHE A 242 -1.76 7.16 -0.57
CA PHE A 242 -2.69 7.29 -1.70
C PHE A 242 -2.01 7.53 -3.06
N PRO A 243 -0.96 8.37 -3.18
CA PRO A 243 -0.27 8.55 -4.44
C PRO A 243 0.39 7.27 -4.97
N ALA A 244 0.95 6.44 -4.08
CA ALA A 244 1.52 5.15 -4.47
C ALA A 244 0.41 4.14 -4.84
N ALA A 245 -0.70 4.12 -4.08
CA ALA A 245 -1.87 3.31 -4.39
C ALA A 245 -2.45 3.63 -5.78
N ALA A 246 -2.59 4.94 -6.11
CA ALA A 246 -3.06 5.39 -7.41
C ALA A 246 -2.12 5.02 -8.57
N ARG A 247 -0.81 4.97 -8.35
CA ARG A 247 0.15 4.45 -9.33
C ARG A 247 -0.01 2.94 -9.52
N ALA A 248 -0.05 2.21 -8.41
CA ALA A 248 -0.14 0.75 -8.43
C ALA A 248 -1.44 0.25 -9.07
N VAL A 249 -2.58 0.90 -8.83
CA VAL A 249 -3.85 0.50 -9.43
C VAL A 249 -3.88 0.75 -10.93
N ARG A 250 -3.18 1.78 -11.45
CA ARG A 250 -3.05 2.00 -12.90
C ARG A 250 -2.26 0.88 -13.58
N ASP A 251 -1.25 0.32 -12.90
CA ASP A 251 -0.52 -0.84 -13.42
C ASP A 251 -1.46 -2.07 -13.49
N TRP A 252 -2.31 -2.26 -12.49
CA TRP A 252 -3.32 -3.32 -12.52
C TRP A 252 -4.37 -3.09 -13.62
N ILE A 253 -4.89 -1.87 -13.80
CA ILE A 253 -5.83 -1.54 -14.89
C ILE A 253 -5.22 -1.85 -16.26
N ARG A 254 -3.91 -1.59 -16.44
CA ARG A 254 -3.22 -1.86 -17.71
C ARG A 254 -3.20 -3.36 -18.06
N GLU A 255 -3.06 -4.21 -17.06
CA GLU A 255 -3.05 -5.67 -17.28
C GLU A 255 -4.47 -6.27 -17.36
N GLU A 256 -5.48 -5.66 -16.72
CA GLU A 256 -6.87 -6.13 -16.72
C GLU A 256 -7.87 -5.00 -17.03
N PRO A 257 -7.82 -4.34 -18.20
CA PRO A 257 -8.61 -3.12 -18.49
C PRO A 257 -10.12 -3.37 -18.58
N GLY A 258 -10.56 -4.61 -18.86
CA GLY A 258 -11.97 -4.99 -18.97
C GLY A 258 -12.58 -5.57 -17.68
N ARG A 259 -11.85 -5.57 -16.57
CA ARG A 259 -12.34 -6.09 -15.30
C ARG A 259 -12.87 -4.97 -14.41
N PRO A 260 -13.99 -5.18 -13.68
CA PRO A 260 -14.55 -4.14 -12.79
C PRO A 260 -13.68 -3.92 -11.53
N ALA A 261 -12.99 -4.94 -11.03
CA ALA A 261 -12.27 -4.89 -9.77
C ALA A 261 -11.16 -3.81 -9.70
N PRO A 262 -10.27 -3.65 -10.71
CA PRO A 262 -9.27 -2.59 -10.67
C PRO A 262 -9.89 -1.19 -10.73
N HIS A 263 -10.96 -0.98 -11.53
CA HIS A 263 -11.69 0.28 -11.59
C HIS A 263 -12.39 0.61 -10.27
N ARG A 264 -13.00 -0.39 -9.62
CA ARG A 264 -13.58 -0.28 -8.27
C ARG A 264 -12.56 0.18 -7.24
N THR A 265 -11.38 -0.43 -7.27
CA THR A 265 -10.29 -0.09 -6.34
C THR A 265 -9.75 1.31 -6.62
N ALA A 266 -9.58 1.67 -7.89
CA ALA A 266 -9.16 3.01 -8.29
C ALA A 266 -10.16 4.09 -7.85
N ALA A 267 -11.45 3.86 -8.07
CA ALA A 267 -12.51 4.78 -7.65
C ALA A 267 -12.43 5.07 -6.15
N ARG A 268 -12.31 4.03 -5.32
CA ARG A 268 -12.18 4.18 -3.85
C ARG A 268 -10.93 4.96 -3.45
N ILE A 269 -9.78 4.66 -4.05
CA ILE A 269 -8.53 5.39 -3.79
C ILE A 269 -8.70 6.87 -4.16
N TYR A 270 -9.30 7.19 -5.30
CA TYR A 270 -9.53 8.56 -5.72
C TYR A 270 -10.58 9.28 -4.86
N GLU A 271 -11.60 8.55 -4.36
CA GLU A 271 -12.55 9.09 -3.37
C GLU A 271 -11.83 9.56 -2.11
N ASP A 272 -10.97 8.72 -1.53
CA ASP A 272 -10.21 9.05 -0.31
C ASP A 272 -9.15 10.12 -0.53
N MET A 273 -8.67 10.27 -1.77
CA MET A 273 -7.82 11.41 -2.17
C MET A 273 -8.60 12.72 -2.36
N GLY A 274 -9.92 12.70 -2.33
CA GLY A 274 -10.76 13.84 -2.70
C GLY A 274 -10.78 14.16 -4.21
N ALA A 275 -10.27 13.27 -5.03
CA ALA A 275 -10.13 13.41 -6.48
C ALA A 275 -11.43 12.98 -7.19
N LEU A 276 -12.52 13.73 -7.00
CA LEU A 276 -13.88 13.37 -7.38
C LEU A 276 -14.03 13.06 -8.88
N THR A 277 -13.39 13.85 -9.75
CA THR A 277 -13.46 13.63 -11.21
C THR A 277 -12.87 12.28 -11.60
N GLN A 278 -11.70 11.93 -11.06
CA GLN A 278 -11.06 10.65 -11.34
C GLN A 278 -11.86 9.48 -10.76
N ALA A 279 -12.45 9.65 -9.57
CA ALA A 279 -13.34 8.65 -8.97
C ALA A 279 -14.56 8.39 -9.84
N LEU A 280 -15.19 9.44 -10.39
CA LEU A 280 -16.31 9.33 -11.34
C LEU A 280 -15.90 8.58 -12.60
N ASP A 281 -14.78 8.97 -13.24
CA ASP A 281 -14.31 8.33 -14.48
C ASP A 281 -14.06 6.82 -14.28
N GLU A 282 -13.45 6.44 -13.17
CA GLU A 282 -13.18 5.03 -12.88
C GLU A 282 -14.48 4.27 -12.52
N THR A 283 -15.44 4.91 -11.84
CA THR A 283 -16.74 4.28 -11.53
C THR A 283 -17.57 4.08 -12.81
N VAL A 284 -17.54 4.99 -13.75
CA VAL A 284 -18.20 4.80 -15.07
C VAL A 284 -17.60 3.58 -15.79
N LYS A 285 -16.28 3.41 -15.77
CA LYS A 285 -15.63 2.21 -16.33
C LYS A 285 -15.99 0.94 -15.57
N GLU A 286 -16.13 1.00 -14.23
CA GLU A 286 -16.62 -0.10 -13.41
C GLU A 286 -18.03 -0.52 -13.85
N CYS A 287 -18.96 0.43 -13.99
CA CYS A 287 -20.32 0.18 -14.47
C CYS A 287 -20.33 -0.41 -15.89
N ALA A 288 -19.46 0.06 -16.77
CA ALA A 288 -19.33 -0.49 -18.13
C ALA A 288 -18.79 -1.93 -18.13
N ALA A 289 -17.84 -2.25 -17.23
CA ALA A 289 -17.27 -3.58 -17.08
C ALA A 289 -18.20 -4.55 -16.35
N SER A 290 -19.14 -4.07 -15.54
CA SER A 290 -20.13 -4.88 -14.78
C SER A 290 -21.50 -4.18 -14.77
N PRO A 291 -22.22 -4.16 -15.88
CA PRO A 291 -23.48 -3.42 -16.00
C PRO A 291 -24.64 -4.00 -15.18
N ALA A 292 -24.49 -5.24 -14.67
CA ALA A 292 -25.47 -5.92 -13.82
C ALA A 292 -25.16 -5.81 -12.32
N ASP A 293 -24.09 -5.12 -11.92
CA ASP A 293 -23.74 -4.95 -10.51
C ASP A 293 -24.41 -3.68 -9.94
N PRO A 294 -25.44 -3.81 -9.08
CA PRO A 294 -26.15 -2.65 -8.53
C PRO A 294 -25.21 -1.75 -7.70
N SER A 295 -24.20 -2.35 -7.01
CA SER A 295 -23.31 -1.59 -6.14
C SER A 295 -22.39 -0.62 -6.91
N ALA A 296 -22.07 -0.92 -8.16
CA ALA A 296 -21.34 -0.01 -9.04
C ALA A 296 -22.19 1.22 -9.41
N TRP A 297 -23.47 1.00 -9.73
CA TRP A 297 -24.41 2.06 -10.05
C TRP A 297 -24.76 2.92 -8.82
N GLU A 298 -24.90 2.32 -7.64
CA GLU A 298 -25.07 3.05 -6.37
C GLU A 298 -23.88 3.98 -6.12
N ARG A 299 -22.66 3.47 -6.28
CA ARG A 299 -21.45 4.30 -6.16
C ARG A 299 -21.46 5.45 -7.14
N LEU A 300 -21.80 5.19 -8.40
CA LEU A 300 -21.89 6.21 -9.43
C LEU A 300 -22.89 7.30 -9.05
N GLY A 301 -24.08 6.89 -8.59
CA GLY A 301 -25.12 7.82 -8.12
C GLY A 301 -24.64 8.71 -6.98
N ARG A 302 -24.01 8.13 -5.98
CA ARG A 302 -23.47 8.85 -4.82
C ARG A 302 -22.35 9.83 -5.20
N LEU A 303 -21.45 9.44 -6.10
CA LEU A 303 -20.40 10.34 -6.58
C LEU A 303 -20.96 11.50 -7.40
N ARG A 304 -21.99 11.25 -8.23
CA ARG A 304 -22.69 12.28 -8.99
C ARG A 304 -23.44 13.27 -8.07
N LEU A 305 -24.06 12.78 -6.98
CA LEU A 305 -24.61 13.65 -5.94
C LEU A 305 -23.55 14.57 -5.33
N ARG A 306 -22.39 14.03 -4.99
CA ARG A 306 -21.26 14.83 -4.49
C ARG A 306 -20.73 15.83 -5.52
N ALA A 307 -20.87 15.54 -6.79
CA ALA A 307 -20.54 16.44 -7.92
C ALA A 307 -21.68 17.42 -8.26
N PHE A 308 -22.79 17.40 -7.52
CA PHE A 308 -23.99 18.19 -7.76
C PHE A 308 -24.72 17.88 -9.10
N ASP A 309 -24.40 16.74 -9.71
CA ASP A 309 -25.10 16.20 -10.89
C ASP A 309 -26.31 15.36 -10.45
N ARG A 310 -27.41 16.03 -10.15
CA ARG A 310 -28.64 15.40 -9.61
C ARG A 310 -29.32 14.49 -10.65
N GLU A 311 -29.38 14.91 -11.91
CA GLU A 311 -29.99 14.12 -12.98
C GLU A 311 -29.21 12.83 -13.23
N GLY A 312 -27.90 12.94 -13.41
CA GLY A 312 -27.07 11.77 -13.57
C GLY A 312 -27.07 10.85 -12.33
N ALA A 313 -27.18 11.41 -11.11
CA ALA A 313 -27.33 10.62 -9.89
C ALA A 313 -28.64 9.83 -9.91
N ARG A 314 -29.75 10.46 -10.32
CA ARG A 314 -31.05 9.81 -10.43
C ARG A 314 -30.98 8.64 -11.42
N GLU A 315 -30.47 8.86 -12.62
CA GLU A 315 -30.32 7.81 -13.64
C GLU A 315 -29.53 6.60 -13.11
N ALA A 316 -28.40 6.85 -12.44
CA ALA A 316 -27.56 5.79 -11.91
C ALA A 316 -28.27 5.01 -10.80
N LEU A 317 -28.93 5.69 -9.85
CA LEU A 317 -29.63 5.06 -8.73
C LEU A 317 -30.90 4.34 -9.17
N GLU A 318 -31.64 4.84 -10.16
CA GLU A 318 -32.75 4.12 -10.79
C GLU A 318 -32.27 2.84 -11.47
N ARG A 319 -31.11 2.89 -12.11
CA ARG A 319 -30.49 1.69 -12.66
C ARG A 319 -30.12 0.70 -11.59
N ALA A 320 -29.54 1.15 -10.46
CA ALA A 320 -29.25 0.31 -9.31
C ALA A 320 -30.53 -0.30 -8.75
N ARG A 321 -31.59 0.49 -8.59
CA ARG A 321 -32.91 0.01 -8.12
C ARG A 321 -33.47 -1.10 -8.99
N ALA A 322 -33.39 -0.94 -10.30
CA ALA A 322 -33.86 -1.96 -11.25
C ALA A 322 -33.08 -3.28 -11.19
N LEU A 323 -31.82 -3.22 -10.69
CA LEU A 323 -30.94 -4.37 -10.51
C LEU A 323 -31.00 -4.98 -9.09
N GLY A 324 -31.75 -4.38 -8.17
CA GLY A 324 -31.83 -4.80 -6.78
C GLY A 324 -30.86 -4.03 -5.90
N ALA A 325 -31.06 -2.72 -5.80
CA ALA A 325 -30.26 -1.83 -4.95
C ALA A 325 -30.31 -2.23 -3.47
N SER A 326 -29.23 -1.87 -2.76
CA SER A 326 -29.17 -1.98 -1.29
C SER A 326 -30.09 -0.96 -0.62
N GLU A 327 -30.32 -1.12 0.69
CA GLU A 327 -30.99 -0.12 1.51
C GLU A 327 -30.39 1.29 1.28
N GLN A 328 -29.06 1.40 1.39
CA GLN A 328 -28.37 2.68 1.21
C GLN A 328 -28.57 3.26 -0.19
N GLY A 329 -28.56 2.44 -1.24
CA GLY A 329 -28.81 2.88 -2.61
C GLY A 329 -30.23 3.43 -2.79
N LEU A 330 -31.23 2.85 -2.11
CA LEU A 330 -32.61 3.35 -2.12
C LEU A 330 -32.73 4.65 -1.30
N LEU A 331 -32.04 4.78 -0.18
CA LEU A 331 -32.00 6.02 0.59
C LEU A 331 -31.28 7.16 -0.17
N ASP A 332 -30.21 6.85 -0.91
CA ASP A 332 -29.56 7.80 -1.79
C ASP A 332 -30.52 8.24 -2.92
N LEU A 333 -31.35 7.34 -3.46
CA LEU A 333 -32.39 7.67 -4.44
C LEU A 333 -33.50 8.56 -3.83
N ALA A 334 -33.93 8.26 -2.61
CA ALA A 334 -34.87 9.08 -1.87
C ALA A 334 -34.33 10.50 -1.66
N LEU A 335 -33.03 10.65 -1.33
CA LEU A 335 -32.36 11.94 -1.21
C LEU A 335 -32.40 12.71 -2.54
N VAL A 336 -32.12 12.05 -3.67
CA VAL A 336 -32.22 12.68 -5.00
C VAL A 336 -33.65 13.18 -5.27
N ALA A 337 -34.67 12.36 -4.97
CA ALA A 337 -36.07 12.72 -5.14
C ALA A 337 -36.46 13.89 -4.22
N HIS A 338 -36.00 13.88 -2.99
CA HIS A 338 -36.15 14.98 -2.04
C HIS A 338 -35.58 16.31 -2.58
N LEU A 339 -34.34 16.27 -3.07
CA LEU A 339 -33.66 17.44 -3.66
C LEU A 339 -34.32 17.94 -4.96
N ALA A 340 -35.06 17.07 -5.64
CA ALA A 340 -35.86 17.42 -6.83
C ALA A 340 -37.27 17.90 -6.47
N GLY A 341 -37.70 17.76 -5.22
CA GLY A 341 -39.06 18.06 -4.78
C GLY A 341 -40.10 17.01 -5.20
N ASP A 342 -39.66 15.84 -5.65
CA ASP A 342 -40.54 14.73 -6.04
C ASP A 342 -40.87 13.84 -4.82
N VAL A 343 -41.87 14.29 -4.07
CA VAL A 343 -42.31 13.63 -2.83
C VAL A 343 -42.80 12.19 -3.10
N GLY A 344 -43.42 11.94 -4.27
CA GLY A 344 -43.93 10.63 -4.61
C GLY A 344 -42.79 9.62 -4.82
N ALA A 345 -41.75 10.00 -5.55
CA ALA A 345 -40.55 9.18 -5.75
C ALA A 345 -39.78 8.98 -4.42
N GLU A 346 -39.70 10.02 -3.59
CA GLU A 346 -39.04 9.96 -2.25
C GLU A 346 -39.74 8.90 -1.37
N VAL A 347 -41.07 8.99 -1.20
CA VAL A 347 -41.86 8.03 -0.42
C VAL A 347 -41.72 6.60 -0.98
N SER A 348 -41.77 6.44 -2.31
CA SER A 348 -41.63 5.12 -2.95
C SER A 348 -40.27 4.48 -2.70
N ALA A 349 -39.19 5.28 -2.76
CA ALA A 349 -37.83 4.80 -2.51
C ALA A 349 -37.63 4.41 -1.03
N CYS A 350 -38.13 5.23 -0.08
CA CYS A 350 -38.07 4.94 1.34
C CYS A 350 -38.90 3.69 1.69
N GLU A 351 -40.10 3.53 1.13
CA GLU A 351 -40.94 2.34 1.34
C GLU A 351 -40.21 1.07 0.86
N GLN A 352 -39.53 1.12 -0.28
CA GLN A 352 -38.73 -0.01 -0.74
C GLN A 352 -37.54 -0.30 0.19
N ALA A 353 -36.89 0.74 0.75
CA ALA A 353 -35.81 0.59 1.72
C ALA A 353 -36.29 -0.14 2.98
N THR A 354 -37.46 0.21 3.52
CA THR A 354 -38.04 -0.47 4.70
C THR A 354 -38.41 -1.93 4.41
N ARG A 355 -38.80 -2.27 3.18
CA ARG A 355 -39.05 -3.66 2.77
C ARG A 355 -37.78 -4.52 2.70
N ILE A 356 -36.67 -3.93 2.25
CA ILE A 356 -35.39 -4.63 2.15
C ILE A 356 -34.75 -4.78 3.54
N ALA A 357 -34.83 -3.74 4.36
CA ALA A 357 -34.25 -3.67 5.70
C ALA A 357 -35.34 -3.35 6.76
N PRO A 358 -36.24 -4.29 7.10
CA PRO A 358 -37.35 -4.03 8.02
C PRO A 358 -36.90 -3.73 9.45
N ASP A 359 -35.69 -4.10 9.82
CA ASP A 359 -35.09 -3.85 11.13
C ASP A 359 -34.10 -2.66 11.14
N SER A 360 -34.09 -1.86 10.08
CA SER A 360 -33.26 -0.65 10.00
C SER A 360 -34.04 0.56 10.55
N PRO A 361 -33.65 1.14 11.69
CA PRO A 361 -34.27 2.37 12.20
C PRO A 361 -34.09 3.53 11.24
N VAL A 362 -32.97 3.58 10.50
CA VAL A 362 -32.65 4.63 9.53
C VAL A 362 -33.65 4.61 8.36
N ALA A 363 -33.97 3.43 7.82
CA ALA A 363 -34.93 3.31 6.72
C ALA A 363 -36.33 3.79 7.16
N TRP A 364 -36.79 3.38 8.35
CA TRP A 364 -38.07 3.82 8.90
C TRP A 364 -38.11 5.30 9.23
N ALA A 365 -37.02 5.88 9.75
CA ALA A 365 -36.92 7.33 9.99
C ALA A 365 -37.04 8.13 8.70
N HIS A 366 -36.27 7.77 7.65
CA HIS A 366 -36.40 8.43 6.34
C HIS A 366 -37.80 8.26 5.74
N TYR A 367 -38.41 7.11 5.91
CA TYR A 367 -39.77 6.87 5.44
C TYR A 367 -40.79 7.76 6.17
N ALA A 368 -40.69 7.89 7.50
CA ALA A 368 -41.50 8.80 8.30
C ALA A 368 -41.35 10.26 7.84
N HIS A 369 -40.11 10.75 7.65
CA HIS A 369 -39.88 12.09 7.16
C HIS A 369 -40.42 12.32 5.75
N ALA A 370 -40.33 11.35 4.87
CA ALA A 370 -40.91 11.44 3.53
C ALA A 370 -42.44 11.52 3.59
N LEU A 371 -43.08 10.70 4.44
CA LEU A 371 -44.56 10.66 4.63
C LEU A 371 -45.07 11.95 5.28
N ALA A 372 -44.32 12.58 6.17
CA ALA A 372 -44.70 13.85 6.81
C ALA A 372 -44.89 15.01 5.81
N ARG A 373 -44.37 14.87 4.60
CA ARG A 373 -44.55 15.82 3.49
C ARG A 373 -45.77 15.48 2.62
N THR A 374 -46.54 14.51 3.02
CA THR A 374 -47.77 14.09 2.36
C THR A 374 -48.95 14.19 3.31
N ASP A 375 -50.17 14.02 2.81
CA ASP A 375 -51.38 13.96 3.65
C ASP A 375 -51.57 12.61 4.35
N ARG A 376 -50.56 11.70 4.29
CA ARG A 376 -50.61 10.34 4.86
C ARG A 376 -50.15 10.31 6.32
N LEU A 377 -50.80 11.09 7.20
CA LEU A 377 -50.41 11.27 8.59
C LEU A 377 -50.44 9.97 9.41
N SER A 378 -51.43 9.10 9.20
CA SER A 378 -51.51 7.80 9.87
C SER A 378 -50.32 6.90 9.57
N ASP A 379 -49.90 6.84 8.30
CA ASP A 379 -48.77 6.05 7.88
C ASP A 379 -47.45 6.63 8.42
N CYS A 380 -47.37 7.96 8.48
CA CYS A 380 -46.23 8.66 9.09
C CYS A 380 -46.11 8.28 10.58
N LEU A 381 -47.18 8.30 11.35
CA LEU A 381 -47.18 7.90 12.75
C LEU A 381 -46.71 6.45 12.92
N ALA A 382 -47.29 5.52 12.12
CA ALA A 382 -46.87 4.11 12.16
C ALA A 382 -45.38 3.93 11.84
N ALA A 383 -44.87 4.70 10.87
CA ALA A 383 -43.45 4.67 10.53
C ALA A 383 -42.56 5.24 11.66
N CYS A 384 -42.99 6.34 12.32
CA CYS A 384 -42.32 6.88 13.49
C CYS A 384 -42.28 5.87 14.64
N GLU A 385 -43.41 5.22 14.94
CA GLU A 385 -43.48 4.22 15.99
C GLU A 385 -42.51 3.06 15.71
N ARG A 386 -42.52 2.55 14.48
CA ARG A 386 -41.60 1.49 14.11
C ARG A 386 -40.14 1.90 14.19
N ALA A 387 -39.77 3.11 13.78
CA ALA A 387 -38.41 3.62 13.92
C ALA A 387 -37.97 3.71 15.39
N LEU A 388 -38.88 4.22 16.27
CA LEU A 388 -38.61 4.39 17.71
C LEU A 388 -38.59 3.04 18.47
N GLU A 389 -39.34 2.01 18.01
CA GLU A 389 -39.19 0.65 18.54
C GLU A 389 -37.78 0.07 18.29
N LEU A 390 -37.16 0.41 17.17
CA LEU A 390 -35.85 -0.09 16.78
C LEU A 390 -34.69 0.72 17.39
N ALA A 391 -34.84 2.03 17.47
CA ALA A 391 -33.83 2.91 18.07
C ALA A 391 -34.47 4.19 18.61
N ASP A 392 -33.97 4.69 19.74
CA ASP A 392 -34.42 5.96 20.31
C ASP A 392 -33.77 7.12 19.55
N ASP A 393 -34.51 7.69 18.61
CA ASP A 393 -34.09 8.81 17.77
C ASP A 393 -34.88 10.07 18.16
N PRO A 394 -34.22 11.13 18.67
CA PRO A 394 -34.87 12.36 19.07
C PRO A 394 -35.57 13.09 17.92
N GLU A 395 -35.01 13.06 16.68
CA GLU A 395 -35.60 13.73 15.53
C GLU A 395 -36.93 13.05 15.12
N VAL A 396 -36.97 11.73 15.16
CA VAL A 396 -38.18 10.96 14.88
C VAL A 396 -39.22 11.17 16.00
N ARG A 397 -38.82 11.32 17.26
CA ARG A 397 -39.69 11.62 18.38
C ARG A 397 -40.37 12.98 18.21
N ASP A 398 -39.58 14.01 17.89
CA ASP A 398 -40.04 15.36 17.61
C ASP A 398 -40.99 15.38 16.40
N LEU A 399 -40.68 14.65 15.34
CA LEU A 399 -41.55 14.50 14.17
C LEU A 399 -42.89 13.87 14.55
N ARG A 400 -42.88 12.79 15.33
CA ARG A 400 -44.09 12.15 15.83
C ARG A 400 -45.00 13.09 16.61
N GLU A 401 -44.43 13.90 17.53
CA GLU A 401 -45.16 14.92 18.31
C GLU A 401 -45.76 16.00 17.40
N GLN A 402 -45.01 16.46 16.38
CA GLN A 402 -45.50 17.43 15.42
C GLN A 402 -46.69 16.89 14.61
N VAL A 403 -46.59 15.64 14.14
CA VAL A 403 -47.69 14.99 13.39
C VAL A 403 -48.91 14.78 14.27
N LEU A 404 -48.76 14.34 15.52
CA LEU A 404 -49.86 14.20 16.48
C LEU A 404 -50.53 15.55 16.78
N ALA A 405 -49.77 16.65 16.87
CA ALA A 405 -50.33 17.97 17.08
C ALA A 405 -51.06 18.50 15.84
N ALA A 406 -50.68 18.13 14.64
CA ALA A 406 -51.28 18.52 13.37
C ALA A 406 -52.50 17.66 12.98
N ALA A 407 -52.61 16.42 13.51
CA ALA A 407 -53.71 15.52 13.21
C ALA A 407 -55.02 16.10 13.71
N PRO A 408 -56.06 16.23 12.86
CA PRO A 408 -57.38 16.63 13.33
C PRO A 408 -57.87 15.62 14.38
N ARG A 409 -58.61 16.10 15.43
CA ARG A 409 -59.14 15.30 16.56
C ARG A 409 -60.05 14.10 16.17
N GLU A 410 -60.15 13.74 14.90
CA GLU A 410 -60.95 12.64 14.35
C GLU A 410 -60.24 11.26 14.45
N LEU A 411 -58.94 11.18 14.82
CA LEU A 411 -58.25 9.91 15.02
C LEU A 411 -58.43 9.31 16.42
N ASP A 412 -59.02 10.03 17.37
CA ASP A 412 -59.30 9.56 18.74
C ASP A 412 -60.60 8.72 18.83
N ALA A 413 -61.29 8.47 17.71
CA ALA A 413 -62.61 7.83 17.71
C ALA A 413 -62.67 6.50 16.90
N ALA A 414 -61.56 5.93 16.52
CA ALA A 414 -61.45 4.61 15.84
C ALA A 414 -60.53 3.67 16.63
#